data_c13f3db4101fb305687dbc6af4c519ac
#
_entry.id   c13f3db4101fb305687dbc6af4c519ac
#
_cell.length_a   1.000
_cell.length_b   1.000
_cell.length_c   1.000
_cell.angle_alpha   90.00
_cell.angle_beta   90.00
_cell.angle_gamma   90.00
#
_symmetry.space_group_name_H-M   'P 1'
#
loop_
_entity.id
_entity.type
_entity.pdbx_description
1 polymer ?
#
loop_
_entity_poly.entity_id
_entity_poly.type
_entity_poly.pdbx_seq_one_letter_code
_entity_poly.pdbx_strand_id
1 'polypeptide(L)'
;MEKNKIIVIGLIVVIVVLAAVLGVMMLSPHKEATELSITSNSTIYSGDNLSVELKDSSKAPIANEFVNIVICDSTGKVVTNETVRTDSGGNANLALDLDGGSYDVTVSFGGNANFTGNSTSQNLEIKEEAVETQQTSSTQYSSESSPSQSSSDSYGPEVDSGGITREEAEKYGFTYTSEHGGHYIGSHDAWDEEAGMYHD
;
A
#
# COMPACT_ATOMS: atom_id res chain seq x y z
N MET A 1 14.31 7.90 -78.83
CA MET A 1 14.25 8.96 -77.81
C MET A 1 13.11 8.75 -76.78
N GLU A 2 11.97 8.22 -77.20
CA GLU A 2 10.80 8.02 -76.29
C GLU A 2 11.02 6.99 -75.19
N LYS A 3 11.64 5.85 -75.46
CA LYS A 3 11.87 4.77 -74.50
C LYS A 3 12.69 5.22 -73.29
N ASN A 4 13.72 6.05 -73.45
CA ASN A 4 14.58 6.55 -72.38
C ASN A 4 13.81 7.55 -71.51
N LYS A 5 12.88 8.34 -72.08
CA LYS A 5 12.02 9.24 -71.33
C LYS A 5 11.08 8.46 -70.36
N ILE A 6 10.49 7.36 -70.87
CA ILE A 6 9.60 6.51 -70.10
C ILE A 6 10.38 5.86 -68.90
N ILE A 7 11.61 5.39 -69.14
CA ILE A 7 12.46 4.81 -68.08
C ILE A 7 12.80 5.86 -67.03
N VAL A 8 13.16 7.07 -67.44
CA VAL A 8 13.49 8.15 -66.53
C VAL A 8 12.28 8.57 -65.66
N ILE A 9 11.10 8.69 -66.27
CA ILE A 9 9.86 8.99 -65.58
C ILE A 9 9.54 7.88 -64.54
N GLY A 10 9.67 6.61 -64.94
CA GLY A 10 9.46 5.47 -64.04
C GLY A 10 10.41 5.48 -62.87
N LEU A 11 11.68 5.82 -63.09
CA LEU A 11 12.68 5.92 -62.01
C LEU A 11 12.37 7.07 -61.06
N ILE A 12 11.92 8.23 -61.57
CA ILE A 12 11.50 9.36 -60.72
C ILE A 12 10.30 8.98 -59.87
N VAL A 13 9.30 8.31 -60.41
CA VAL A 13 8.13 7.86 -59.63
C VAL A 13 8.53 6.89 -58.52
N VAL A 14 9.44 5.95 -58.81
CA VAL A 14 9.95 5.02 -57.78
C VAL A 14 10.68 5.77 -56.67
N ILE A 15 11.53 6.76 -57.01
CA ILE A 15 12.24 7.58 -55.99
C ILE A 15 11.25 8.37 -55.13
N VAL A 16 10.23 8.97 -55.77
CA VAL A 16 9.20 9.73 -55.02
C VAL A 16 8.40 8.82 -54.09
N VAL A 17 8.03 7.63 -54.54
CA VAL A 17 7.34 6.64 -53.69
C VAL A 17 8.23 6.17 -52.54
N LEU A 18 9.50 5.87 -52.79
CA LEU A 18 10.44 5.50 -51.75
C LEU A 18 10.68 6.63 -50.73
N ALA A 19 10.79 7.88 -51.21
CA ALA A 19 10.93 9.04 -50.34
C ALA A 19 9.66 9.27 -49.48
N ALA A 20 8.48 9.05 -50.05
CA ALA A 20 7.21 9.14 -49.32
C ALA A 20 7.09 8.05 -48.24
N VAL A 21 7.47 6.79 -48.57
CA VAL A 21 7.47 5.68 -47.61
C VAL A 21 8.47 5.92 -46.48
N LEU A 22 9.69 6.37 -46.79
CA LEU A 22 10.71 6.73 -45.80
C LEU A 22 10.26 7.91 -44.94
N GLY A 23 9.60 8.91 -45.55
CA GLY A 23 9.05 10.06 -44.82
C GLY A 23 7.97 9.65 -43.83
N VAL A 24 7.07 8.73 -44.18
CA VAL A 24 6.05 8.20 -43.28
C VAL A 24 6.68 7.37 -42.14
N MET A 25 7.71 6.56 -42.42
CA MET A 25 8.44 5.80 -41.40
C MET A 25 9.17 6.70 -40.39
N MET A 26 9.71 7.84 -40.85
CA MET A 26 10.38 8.80 -39.93
C MET A 26 9.42 9.66 -39.14
N LEU A 27 8.15 9.80 -39.60
CA LEU A 27 7.12 10.56 -38.85
C LEU A 27 6.33 9.70 -37.87
N SER A 28 6.56 8.40 -37.81
CA SER A 28 5.91 7.55 -36.77
C SER A 28 6.41 7.96 -35.40
N PRO A 29 5.54 8.41 -34.47
CA PRO A 29 5.96 8.77 -33.12
C PRO A 29 6.59 7.53 -32.48
N HIS A 30 7.89 7.62 -32.19
CA HIS A 30 8.60 6.56 -31.49
C HIS A 30 8.21 6.63 -30.03
N LYS A 31 7.36 5.71 -29.60
CA LYS A 31 7.00 5.62 -28.18
C LYS A 31 8.20 5.12 -27.40
N GLU A 32 8.46 5.76 -26.28
CA GLU A 32 9.52 5.37 -25.36
C GLU A 32 9.12 4.12 -24.57
N ALA A 33 10.08 3.23 -24.34
CA ALA A 33 9.85 2.05 -23.52
C ALA A 33 9.71 2.43 -22.04
N THR A 34 8.88 1.68 -21.33
CA THR A 34 8.66 1.87 -19.89
C THR A 34 9.16 0.69 -19.09
N GLU A 35 9.49 0.94 -17.83
CA GLU A 35 9.77 -0.06 -16.81
C GLU A 35 8.69 0.10 -15.74
N LEU A 36 8.00 -1.01 -15.46
CA LEU A 36 6.99 -1.10 -14.42
C LEU A 36 7.44 -2.17 -13.43
N SER A 37 7.51 -1.82 -12.16
CA SER A 37 7.98 -2.72 -11.09
C SER A 37 7.07 -2.63 -9.86
N ILE A 38 6.89 -3.77 -9.18
CA ILE A 38 6.31 -3.83 -7.85
C ILE A 38 7.46 -3.63 -6.87
N THR A 39 7.37 -2.59 -6.03
CA THR A 39 8.42 -2.19 -5.10
C THR A 39 8.17 -2.64 -3.66
N SER A 40 6.94 -3.02 -3.32
CA SER A 40 6.64 -3.66 -2.04
C SER A 40 7.23 -5.06 -1.96
N ASN A 41 7.45 -5.53 -0.74
CA ASN A 41 7.91 -6.89 -0.48
C ASN A 41 6.88 -7.92 -0.99
N SER A 42 7.36 -9.14 -1.28
CA SER A 42 6.49 -10.28 -1.62
C SER A 42 5.71 -10.83 -0.41
N THR A 43 6.01 -10.35 0.78
CA THR A 43 5.29 -10.65 2.03
C THR A 43 4.99 -9.33 2.73
N ILE A 44 3.73 -9.05 2.99
CA ILE A 44 3.23 -7.86 3.68
C ILE A 44 2.14 -8.26 4.68
N TYR A 45 1.70 -7.34 5.53
CA TYR A 45 0.60 -7.56 6.45
C TYR A 45 -0.73 -7.04 5.89
N SER A 46 -1.83 -7.58 6.38
CA SER A 46 -3.17 -7.04 6.08
C SER A 46 -3.24 -5.57 6.50
N GLY A 47 -3.77 -4.70 5.63
CA GLY A 47 -3.75 -3.25 5.83
C GLY A 47 -2.53 -2.52 5.27
N ASP A 48 -1.46 -3.23 4.90
CA ASP A 48 -0.30 -2.62 4.26
C ASP A 48 -0.61 -2.16 2.82
N ASN A 49 0.29 -1.33 2.29
CA ASN A 49 0.19 -0.86 0.92
C ASN A 49 1.02 -1.72 -0.05
N LEU A 50 0.39 -2.07 -1.16
CA LEU A 50 1.10 -2.52 -2.36
C LEU A 50 1.64 -1.29 -3.10
N SER A 51 2.94 -1.23 -3.30
CA SER A 51 3.63 -0.12 -3.97
C SER A 51 4.17 -0.56 -5.32
N VAL A 52 3.97 0.28 -6.33
CA VAL A 52 4.47 0.08 -7.69
C VAL A 52 5.18 1.33 -8.17
N GLU A 53 6.13 1.18 -9.08
CA GLU A 53 6.90 2.26 -9.66
C GLU A 53 6.88 2.16 -11.19
N LEU A 54 6.62 3.28 -11.87
CA LEU A 54 6.62 3.42 -13.32
C LEU A 54 7.69 4.42 -13.75
N LYS A 55 8.62 3.97 -14.59
CA LYS A 55 9.74 4.74 -15.13
C LYS A 55 9.84 4.60 -16.65
N ASP A 56 10.52 5.54 -17.26
CA ASP A 56 10.93 5.43 -18.66
C ASP A 56 12.24 4.64 -18.80
N SER A 57 12.70 4.47 -20.03
CA SER A 57 13.94 3.76 -20.36
C SER A 57 15.20 4.43 -19.78
N SER A 58 15.14 5.71 -19.47
CA SER A 58 16.21 6.49 -18.85
C SER A 58 16.18 6.43 -17.30
N LYS A 59 15.23 5.70 -16.72
CA LYS A 59 14.92 5.62 -15.28
C LYS A 59 14.31 6.90 -14.71
N ALA A 60 13.84 7.80 -15.55
CA ALA A 60 13.08 8.94 -15.06
C ALA A 60 11.64 8.54 -14.70
N PRO A 61 11.09 9.09 -13.60
CA PRO A 61 9.74 8.74 -13.17
C PRO A 61 8.67 9.23 -14.15
N ILE A 62 7.66 8.40 -14.38
CA ILE A 62 6.50 8.77 -15.19
C ILE A 62 5.34 9.07 -14.25
N ALA A 63 5.03 10.36 -14.12
CA ALA A 63 4.01 10.87 -13.23
C ALA A 63 2.63 10.99 -13.90
N ASN A 64 1.59 10.98 -13.07
CA ASN A 64 0.20 11.21 -13.48
C ASN A 64 -0.39 10.20 -14.46
N GLU A 65 0.18 9.01 -14.56
CA GLU A 65 -0.31 7.91 -15.39
C GLU A 65 -1.15 6.92 -14.59
N PHE A 66 -2.09 6.27 -15.28
CA PHE A 66 -2.92 5.25 -14.66
C PHE A 66 -2.29 3.87 -14.79
N VAL A 67 -2.19 3.18 -13.67
CA VAL A 67 -1.72 1.81 -13.56
C VAL A 67 -2.86 0.95 -13.02
N ASN A 68 -3.18 -0.13 -13.71
CA ASN A 68 -4.19 -1.08 -13.28
C ASN A 68 -3.53 -2.21 -12.46
N ILE A 69 -4.10 -2.51 -11.31
CA ILE A 69 -3.66 -3.56 -10.38
C ILE A 69 -4.77 -4.58 -10.25
N VAL A 70 -4.46 -5.83 -10.62
CA VAL A 70 -5.36 -6.96 -10.49
C VAL A 70 -4.74 -7.96 -9.53
N ILE A 71 -5.50 -8.37 -8.51
CA ILE A 71 -5.08 -9.38 -7.53
C ILE A 71 -6.04 -10.55 -7.61
N CYS A 72 -5.47 -11.74 -7.76
CA CYS A 72 -6.21 -13.00 -7.76
C CYS A 72 -5.85 -13.83 -6.54
N ASP A 73 -6.83 -14.54 -5.98
CA ASP A 73 -6.57 -15.53 -4.94
C ASP A 73 -5.94 -16.81 -5.53
N SER A 74 -5.58 -17.76 -4.68
CA SER A 74 -4.96 -19.05 -5.06
C SER A 74 -5.85 -19.91 -5.96
N THR A 75 -7.14 -19.58 -6.13
CA THR A 75 -8.06 -20.25 -7.06
C THR A 75 -8.11 -19.57 -8.43
N GLY A 76 -7.44 -18.44 -8.58
CA GLY A 76 -7.46 -17.61 -9.80
C GLY A 76 -8.66 -16.65 -9.87
N LYS A 77 -9.44 -16.53 -8.79
CA LYS A 77 -10.54 -15.57 -8.72
C LYS A 77 -9.99 -14.17 -8.44
N VAL A 78 -10.44 -13.19 -9.21
CA VAL A 78 -10.10 -11.78 -8.96
C VAL A 78 -10.75 -11.32 -7.66
N VAL A 79 -9.95 -10.87 -6.72
CA VAL A 79 -10.36 -10.30 -5.43
C VAL A 79 -10.21 -8.78 -5.40
N THR A 80 -9.30 -8.24 -6.19
CA THR A 80 -9.09 -6.78 -6.35
C THR A 80 -8.84 -6.45 -7.80
N ASN A 81 -9.44 -5.37 -8.30
CA ASN A 81 -9.17 -4.81 -9.64
C ASN A 81 -9.34 -3.29 -9.56
N GLU A 82 -8.22 -2.62 -9.33
CA GLU A 82 -8.20 -1.18 -9.07
C GLU A 82 -7.26 -0.46 -10.02
N THR A 83 -7.59 0.79 -10.30
CA THR A 83 -6.74 1.68 -11.10
C THR A 83 -6.25 2.81 -10.22
N VAL A 84 -4.93 2.89 -10.05
CA VAL A 84 -4.25 3.91 -9.27
C VAL A 84 -3.43 4.83 -10.15
N ARG A 85 -3.17 6.04 -9.66
CA ARG A 85 -2.42 7.04 -10.42
C ARG A 85 -1.03 7.22 -9.85
N THR A 86 -0.02 7.33 -10.73
CA THR A 86 1.35 7.59 -10.29
C THR A 86 1.51 9.04 -9.83
N ASP A 87 2.26 9.21 -8.74
CA ASP A 87 2.66 10.50 -8.19
C ASP A 87 3.82 11.15 -8.97
N SER A 88 4.35 12.26 -8.48
CA SER A 88 5.49 12.97 -9.09
C SER A 88 6.78 12.16 -9.14
N GLY A 89 6.91 11.13 -8.31
CA GLY A 89 8.03 10.19 -8.28
C GLY A 89 7.79 8.93 -9.13
N GLY A 90 6.66 8.85 -9.84
CA GLY A 90 6.29 7.67 -10.62
C GLY A 90 5.74 6.52 -9.76
N ASN A 91 5.46 6.75 -8.48
CA ASN A 91 4.96 5.72 -7.56
C ASN A 91 3.44 5.74 -7.50
N ALA A 92 2.85 4.57 -7.39
CA ALA A 92 1.44 4.39 -7.09
C ALA A 92 1.28 3.38 -5.94
N ASN A 93 0.37 3.66 -5.01
CA ASN A 93 0.14 2.86 -3.83
C ASN A 93 -1.32 2.44 -3.76
N LEU A 94 -1.56 1.19 -3.42
CA LEU A 94 -2.87 0.61 -3.19
C LEU A 94 -2.91 0.00 -1.80
N ALA A 95 -3.78 0.50 -0.92
CA ALA A 95 -4.03 -0.12 0.38
C ALA A 95 -4.75 -1.45 0.17
N LEU A 96 -4.24 -2.51 0.80
CA LEU A 96 -4.78 -3.86 0.68
C LEU A 96 -5.52 -4.23 1.97
N ASP A 97 -6.82 -4.44 1.82
CA ASP A 97 -7.68 -5.00 2.88
C ASP A 97 -8.07 -6.42 2.45
N LEU A 98 -7.10 -7.34 2.57
CA LEU A 98 -7.24 -8.73 2.19
C LEU A 98 -6.85 -9.63 3.37
N ASP A 99 -7.55 -10.75 3.50
CA ASP A 99 -7.25 -11.78 4.50
C ASP A 99 -5.86 -12.38 4.30
N GLY A 100 -5.33 -13.02 5.35
CA GLY A 100 -4.07 -13.74 5.27
C GLY A 100 -4.14 -14.85 4.21
N GLY A 101 -3.14 -14.92 3.32
CA GLY A 101 -3.14 -15.89 2.23
C GLY A 101 -2.13 -15.57 1.14
N SER A 102 -2.11 -16.42 0.11
CA SER A 102 -1.27 -16.25 -1.08
C SER A 102 -2.10 -15.74 -2.25
N TYR A 103 -1.58 -14.74 -2.93
CA TYR A 103 -2.22 -14.02 -4.02
C TYR A 103 -1.27 -13.84 -5.19
N ASP A 104 -1.82 -13.78 -6.40
CA ASP A 104 -1.11 -13.40 -7.61
C ASP A 104 -1.46 -11.95 -7.96
N VAL A 105 -0.47 -11.09 -7.95
CA VAL A 105 -0.60 -9.67 -8.31
C VAL A 105 -0.12 -9.47 -9.73
N THR A 106 -0.94 -8.85 -10.57
CA THR A 106 -0.58 -8.39 -11.90
C THR A 106 -0.81 -6.89 -11.98
N VAL A 107 0.23 -6.18 -12.38
CA VAL A 107 0.21 -4.73 -12.54
C VAL A 107 0.45 -4.40 -14.01
N SER A 108 -0.35 -3.50 -14.58
CA SER A 108 -0.25 -3.13 -15.98
C SER A 108 -0.38 -1.63 -16.22
N PHE A 109 0.45 -1.11 -17.10
CA PHE A 109 0.35 0.22 -17.69
C PHE A 109 -0.01 0.07 -19.15
N GLY A 110 -1.12 0.66 -19.59
CA GLY A 110 -1.62 0.53 -20.97
C GLY A 110 -0.81 1.31 -22.01
N GLY A 111 0.12 2.16 -21.57
CA GLY A 111 0.82 3.10 -22.42
C GLY A 111 -0.03 4.33 -22.78
N ASN A 112 0.59 5.29 -23.43
CA ASN A 112 -0.04 6.52 -23.91
C ASN A 112 0.54 6.97 -25.26
N ALA A 113 0.39 8.25 -25.63
CA ALA A 113 0.93 8.78 -26.88
C ALA A 113 2.47 8.72 -26.94
N ASN A 114 3.15 8.86 -25.79
CA ASN A 114 4.60 8.99 -25.68
C ASN A 114 5.28 7.69 -25.23
N PHE A 115 4.58 6.84 -24.49
CA PHE A 115 5.11 5.66 -23.82
C PHE A 115 4.45 4.37 -24.28
N THR A 116 5.23 3.29 -24.35
CA THR A 116 4.69 1.94 -24.58
C THR A 116 4.08 1.38 -23.30
N GLY A 117 3.09 0.49 -23.43
CA GLY A 117 2.56 -0.25 -22.31
C GLY A 117 3.57 -1.26 -21.75
N ASN A 118 3.40 -1.58 -20.45
CA ASN A 118 4.19 -2.60 -19.76
C ASN A 118 3.33 -3.34 -18.74
N SER A 119 3.74 -4.55 -18.36
CA SER A 119 3.07 -5.35 -17.34
C SER A 119 4.09 -6.16 -16.56
N THR A 120 3.83 -6.31 -15.26
CA THR A 120 4.64 -7.12 -14.34
C THR A 120 3.73 -7.91 -13.43
N SER A 121 4.23 -9.02 -12.88
CA SER A 121 3.49 -9.82 -11.91
C SER A 121 4.40 -10.32 -10.80
N GLN A 122 3.82 -10.56 -9.62
CA GLN A 122 4.51 -11.06 -8.44
C GLN A 122 3.53 -11.86 -7.58
N ASN A 123 4.00 -12.94 -6.97
CA ASN A 123 3.28 -13.60 -5.89
C ASN A 123 3.38 -12.76 -4.64
N LEU A 124 2.27 -12.60 -3.94
CA LEU A 124 2.13 -11.83 -2.71
C LEU A 124 1.60 -12.73 -1.61
N GLU A 125 2.30 -12.79 -0.50
CA GLU A 125 1.86 -13.43 0.73
C GLU A 125 1.38 -12.34 1.70
N ILE A 126 0.12 -12.39 2.09
CA ILE A 126 -0.44 -11.50 3.11
C ILE A 126 -0.47 -12.27 4.43
N LYS A 127 0.11 -11.69 5.47
CA LYS A 127 0.07 -12.16 6.85
C LYS A 127 -0.93 -11.34 7.64
N GLU A 128 -1.70 -11.98 8.49
CA GLU A 128 -2.46 -11.28 9.52
C GLU A 128 -1.49 -10.79 10.59
N GLU A 129 -1.65 -9.57 11.05
CA GLU A 129 -0.98 -9.16 12.29
C GLU A 129 -1.46 -10.10 13.40
N ALA A 130 -0.53 -10.83 14.00
CA ALA A 130 -0.84 -11.57 15.20
C ALA A 130 -1.22 -10.54 16.26
N VAL A 131 -2.51 -10.43 16.56
CA VAL A 131 -2.96 -9.78 17.78
C VAL A 131 -2.31 -10.61 18.89
N GLU A 132 -1.23 -10.11 19.47
CA GLU A 132 -0.69 -10.68 20.69
C GLU A 132 -1.79 -10.53 21.76
N THR A 133 -2.67 -11.51 21.80
CA THR A 133 -3.47 -11.76 22.97
C THR A 133 -2.44 -12.11 24.05
N GLN A 134 -2.12 -11.16 24.91
CA GLN A 134 -1.36 -11.44 26.12
C GLN A 134 -2.11 -12.57 26.83
N GLN A 135 -1.64 -13.77 26.60
CA GLN A 135 -2.10 -14.96 27.28
C GLN A 135 -1.60 -14.83 28.72
N THR A 136 -2.44 -14.24 29.55
CA THR A 136 -2.28 -14.29 30.99
C THR A 136 -2.17 -15.76 31.36
N SER A 137 -0.96 -16.25 31.57
CA SER A 137 -0.73 -17.59 32.13
C SER A 137 -1.39 -17.61 33.50
N SER A 138 -2.58 -18.21 33.56
CA SER A 138 -3.23 -18.59 34.80
C SER A 138 -2.38 -19.69 35.46
N THR A 139 -1.46 -19.28 36.30
CA THR A 139 -0.82 -20.17 37.24
C THR A 139 -1.87 -20.55 38.29
N GLN A 140 -2.32 -21.79 38.18
CA GLN A 140 -3.20 -22.45 39.10
C GLN A 140 -2.50 -22.50 40.48
N TYR A 141 -2.97 -21.69 41.44
CA TYR A 141 -2.55 -21.79 42.84
C TYR A 141 -3.67 -22.43 43.63
N SER A 142 -3.37 -23.61 44.13
CA SER A 142 -4.17 -24.39 45.10
C SER A 142 -4.33 -23.60 46.37
N SER A 143 -5.53 -23.67 46.90
CA SER A 143 -5.99 -23.13 48.19
C SER A 143 -5.19 -23.65 49.38
N GLU A 144 -4.75 -22.73 50.26
CA GLU A 144 -4.81 -22.96 51.72
C GLU A 144 -4.81 -21.64 52.51
N SER A 145 -5.85 -21.51 53.32
CA SER A 145 -6.13 -20.72 54.55
C SER A 145 -5.27 -19.51 54.96
N SER A 146 -6.00 -18.40 55.17
CA SER A 146 -5.68 -17.17 55.99
C SER A 146 -5.11 -17.43 57.39
N PRO A 147 -4.51 -16.40 58.11
CA PRO A 147 -4.93 -15.01 58.17
C PRO A 147 -3.84 -13.93 58.36
N SER A 148 -4.24 -12.68 58.04
CA SER A 148 -3.89 -11.39 58.72
C SER A 148 -2.51 -10.77 58.59
N GLN A 149 -2.53 -9.57 58.09
CA GLN A 149 -1.92 -8.28 58.46
C GLN A 149 -0.80 -7.71 57.58
N SER A 150 -1.21 -6.59 57.04
CA SER A 150 -0.56 -5.27 56.90
C SER A 150 0.65 -5.07 56.00
N SER A 151 0.37 -4.19 55.02
CA SER A 151 1.18 -3.06 54.55
C SER A 151 2.48 -3.35 53.79
N SER A 152 2.47 -2.98 52.60
CA SER A 152 3.22 -1.93 51.93
C SER A 152 3.18 -2.13 50.43
N ASP A 153 2.55 -1.18 49.79
CA ASP A 153 2.42 -1.04 48.36
C ASP A 153 3.77 -0.96 47.66
N SER A 154 4.02 -1.86 46.76
CA SER A 154 4.99 -1.66 45.69
C SER A 154 4.25 -1.90 44.38
N TYR A 155 3.42 -0.93 44.02
CA TYR A 155 2.87 -0.87 42.66
C TYR A 155 3.89 -0.20 41.75
N GLY A 156 4.34 -0.91 40.72
CA GLY A 156 4.94 -0.30 39.56
C GLY A 156 3.91 0.61 38.88
N PRO A 157 4.29 1.40 37.88
CA PRO A 157 3.36 2.29 37.19
C PRO A 157 2.29 1.43 36.51
N GLU A 158 1.10 1.42 37.12
CA GLU A 158 -0.08 0.76 36.56
C GLU A 158 -0.62 1.65 35.48
N VAL A 159 -0.63 1.15 34.25
CA VAL A 159 -1.18 1.83 33.05
C VAL A 159 -2.53 1.20 32.76
N ASP A 160 -3.55 2.01 32.50
CA ASP A 160 -4.83 1.49 32.06
C ASP A 160 -4.79 1.00 30.60
N SER A 161 -5.89 0.44 30.09
CA SER A 161 -6.00 -0.01 28.69
C SER A 161 -5.94 1.15 27.67
N GLY A 162 -6.00 2.40 28.08
CA GLY A 162 -5.80 3.60 27.28
C GLY A 162 -4.36 4.15 27.34
N GLY A 163 -3.47 3.53 28.11
CA GLY A 163 -2.08 3.93 28.24
C GLY A 163 -1.83 5.08 29.20
N ILE A 164 -2.82 5.43 30.04
CA ILE A 164 -2.71 6.50 31.03
C ILE A 164 -2.11 5.95 32.33
N THR A 165 -1.07 6.59 32.84
CA THR A 165 -0.49 6.24 34.14
C THR A 165 -1.34 6.81 35.28
N ARG A 166 -1.26 6.15 36.47
CA ARG A 166 -1.94 6.63 37.67
C ARG A 166 -1.57 8.08 38.03
N GLU A 167 -0.32 8.43 37.82
CA GLU A 167 0.20 9.77 38.14
C GLU A 167 -0.41 10.84 37.19
N GLU A 168 -0.59 10.51 35.93
CA GLU A 168 -1.26 11.37 34.96
C GLU A 168 -2.75 11.49 35.26
N ALA A 169 -3.42 10.38 35.57
CA ALA A 169 -4.84 10.38 35.90
C ALA A 169 -5.13 11.25 37.15
N GLU A 170 -4.32 11.11 38.23
CA GLU A 170 -4.47 11.93 39.43
C GLU A 170 -4.23 13.43 39.18
N LYS A 171 -3.31 13.77 38.27
CA LYS A 171 -3.03 15.14 37.86
C LYS A 171 -4.25 15.81 37.20
N TYR A 172 -5.05 15.05 36.42
CA TYR A 172 -6.24 15.53 35.75
C TYR A 172 -7.54 15.24 36.51
N GLY A 173 -7.47 14.71 37.73
CA GLY A 173 -8.65 14.50 38.57
C GLY A 173 -9.48 13.25 38.25
N PHE A 174 -8.90 12.29 37.54
CA PHE A 174 -9.57 11.02 37.23
C PHE A 174 -9.49 10.05 38.44
N THR A 175 -10.54 9.25 38.60
CA THR A 175 -10.62 8.21 39.64
C THR A 175 -10.57 6.83 39.00
N TYR A 176 -9.70 5.96 39.47
CA TYR A 176 -9.60 4.59 39.06
C TYR A 176 -10.79 3.77 39.55
N THR A 177 -11.44 3.00 38.69
CA THR A 177 -12.48 2.07 39.08
C THR A 177 -12.23 0.69 38.48
N SER A 178 -12.24 -0.32 39.35
CA SER A 178 -12.11 -1.73 38.95
C SER A 178 -13.38 -2.34 38.39
N GLU A 179 -14.53 -1.68 38.55
CA GLU A 179 -15.83 -2.19 38.12
C GLU A 179 -16.02 -2.18 36.60
N HIS A 180 -15.23 -1.37 35.88
CA HIS A 180 -15.29 -1.24 34.42
C HIS A 180 -13.98 -1.69 33.74
N GLY A 181 -13.33 -2.72 34.26
CA GLY A 181 -12.14 -3.30 33.64
C GLY A 181 -10.85 -2.53 33.89
N GLY A 182 -10.79 -1.72 34.95
CA GLY A 182 -9.56 -1.04 35.34
C GLY A 182 -9.27 0.26 34.58
N HIS A 183 -10.29 1.05 34.32
CA HIS A 183 -10.15 2.36 33.67
C HIS A 183 -10.19 3.51 34.67
N TYR A 184 -9.50 4.61 34.32
CA TYR A 184 -9.67 5.88 34.99
C TYR A 184 -10.89 6.61 34.40
N ILE A 185 -11.81 7.04 35.27
CA ILE A 185 -13.02 7.78 34.91
C ILE A 185 -12.87 9.21 35.40
N GLY A 186 -12.90 10.16 34.47
CA GLY A 186 -12.86 11.60 34.73
C GLY A 186 -14.16 12.30 34.40
N SER A 187 -14.29 13.55 34.83
CA SER A 187 -15.41 14.38 34.38
C SER A 187 -15.22 14.75 32.89
N HIS A 188 -16.23 14.51 32.12
CA HIS A 188 -16.29 14.65 30.66
C HIS A 188 -15.75 16.00 30.11
N ASP A 189 -15.83 17.09 30.89
CA ASP A 189 -15.58 18.42 30.37
C ASP A 189 -14.10 18.88 30.44
N ALA A 190 -13.20 18.16 31.12
CA ALA A 190 -11.83 18.62 31.34
C ALA A 190 -10.80 17.96 30.41
N TRP A 191 -11.14 16.87 29.77
CA TRP A 191 -10.18 16.06 29.03
C TRP A 191 -10.34 16.09 27.50
N ASP A 192 -11.57 16.28 27.02
CA ASP A 192 -11.89 16.19 25.60
C ASP A 192 -11.33 17.34 24.78
N GLU A 193 -11.19 18.53 25.35
CA GLU A 193 -10.70 19.69 24.60
C GLU A 193 -9.18 19.78 24.50
N GLU A 194 -8.43 19.30 25.50
CA GLU A 194 -6.98 19.48 25.55
C GLU A 194 -6.17 18.26 25.09
N ALA A 195 -6.70 17.05 25.19
CA ALA A 195 -6.00 15.82 24.81
C ALA A 195 -6.51 15.15 23.54
N GLY A 196 -7.64 15.57 22.98
CA GLY A 196 -8.21 15.02 21.74
C GLY A 196 -8.64 13.55 21.84
N MET A 197 -8.90 13.04 23.06
CA MET A 197 -9.38 11.69 23.29
C MET A 197 -10.86 11.68 23.62
N TYR A 198 -11.56 10.73 23.07
CA TYR A 198 -12.99 10.56 23.23
C TYR A 198 -13.31 9.60 24.37
N HIS A 199 -14.28 9.96 25.19
CA HIS A 199 -14.81 9.13 26.26
C HIS A 199 -16.33 9.07 26.18
N ASP A 200 -16.83 7.87 25.98
CA ASP A 200 -18.27 7.55 26.14
C ASP A 200 -18.60 7.23 27.60
#